data_00d62c312a13ef4863ff0c3937a39439
#
_entry.id   00d62c312a13ef4863ff0c3937a39439
#
_cell.length_a   1.000
_cell.length_b   1.000
_cell.length_c   1.000
_cell.angle_alpha   90.00
_cell.angle_beta   90.00
_cell.angle_gamma   90.00
#
_symmetry.space_group_name_H-M   'P 1'
#
loop_
_entity.id
_entity.type
_entity.pdbx_description
1 polymer ?
#
loop_
_entity_poly.entity_id
_entity_poly.type
_entity_poly.pdbx_seq_one_letter_code
_entity_poly.pdbx_strand_id
1 'polypeptide(L)'
;QVPVVLQSALPELQDITDALNKQIRYEVIDGQQRLTTIYLILAYLGVTDKYTIEYETRKGSKGFLKDISKKNEAEAQSNIDFFYMHKAYKTIEKFFDKKKNQEHFKNKLLNNVKFIWYEIDEGENPVTVFTRLNMGKIPLTNAELIKALFLNRSNFGAGKGKNESLRLRQQEIASVWDTIE
;
A
#
# COMPACT_ATOMS: atom_id res chain seq x y z
N GLN A 1 -13.40 -13.83 7.01
CA GLN A 1 -12.45 -12.98 6.22
C GLN A 1 -11.79 -13.86 5.18
N VAL A 2 -11.95 -13.54 3.92
CA VAL A 2 -11.31 -14.25 2.81
C VAL A 2 -10.08 -13.46 2.38
N PRO A 3 -8.89 -14.03 2.41
CA PRO A 3 -7.68 -13.35 1.96
C PRO A 3 -7.69 -13.18 0.45
N VAL A 4 -7.26 -12.01 -0.03
CA VAL A 4 -7.29 -11.64 -1.44
C VAL A 4 -5.90 -11.34 -1.96
N VAL A 5 -5.53 -11.96 -3.07
CA VAL A 5 -4.29 -11.70 -3.81
C VAL A 5 -4.64 -11.21 -5.20
N LEU A 6 -4.06 -10.10 -5.62
CA LEU A 6 -4.29 -9.53 -6.95
C LEU A 6 -3.40 -10.22 -7.98
N GLN A 7 -3.93 -11.20 -8.73
CA GLN A 7 -3.25 -11.81 -9.87
C GLN A 7 -4.21 -12.30 -10.97
N SER A 8 -3.80 -12.16 -12.21
CA SER A 8 -4.40 -12.36 -13.54
C SER A 8 -5.72 -13.11 -13.72
N ALA A 9 -6.73 -12.41 -14.01
CA ALA A 9 -7.78 -12.43 -15.04
C ALA A 9 -8.90 -11.52 -14.52
N LEU A 10 -9.48 -10.88 -15.30
CA LEU A 10 -9.79 -9.47 -15.42
C LEU A 10 -11.23 -9.09 -15.04
N PRO A 11 -11.58 -8.84 -13.78
CA PRO A 11 -12.73 -7.98 -13.56
C PRO A 11 -12.35 -6.51 -13.79
N GLU A 12 -13.28 -5.73 -14.28
CA GLU A 12 -13.18 -4.29 -14.35
C GLU A 12 -13.16 -3.70 -12.92
N LEU A 13 -12.66 -2.47 -12.76
CA LEU A 13 -12.67 -1.83 -11.44
C LEU A 13 -14.08 -1.78 -10.84
N GLN A 14 -15.10 -1.71 -11.69
CA GLN A 14 -16.51 -1.72 -11.29
C GLN A 14 -16.92 -3.06 -10.68
N ASP A 15 -16.51 -4.19 -11.26
CA ASP A 15 -16.83 -5.53 -10.75
C ASP A 15 -16.20 -5.76 -9.37
N ILE A 16 -14.95 -5.31 -9.19
CA ILE A 16 -14.28 -5.32 -7.89
C ILE A 16 -15.04 -4.45 -6.89
N THR A 17 -15.50 -3.27 -7.33
CA THR A 17 -16.29 -2.36 -6.51
C THR A 17 -17.60 -3.00 -6.08
N ASP A 18 -18.29 -3.68 -6.98
CA ASP A 18 -19.56 -4.33 -6.69
C ASP A 18 -19.39 -5.51 -5.73
N ALA A 19 -18.30 -6.25 -5.82
CA ALA A 19 -17.93 -7.27 -4.86
C ALA A 19 -17.62 -6.68 -3.47
N LEU A 20 -16.88 -5.58 -3.42
CA LEU A 20 -16.49 -4.89 -2.19
C LEU A 20 -17.66 -4.13 -1.51
N ASN A 21 -18.63 -3.64 -2.29
CA ASN A 21 -19.79 -2.91 -1.77
C ASN A 21 -20.82 -3.78 -1.05
N LYS A 22 -20.74 -5.09 -1.17
CA LYS A 22 -21.58 -6.05 -0.39
C LYS A 22 -21.23 -6.09 1.11
N GLN A 23 -20.52 -5.12 1.64
CA GLN A 23 -20.00 -5.07 3.02
C GLN A 23 -19.06 -6.25 3.36
N ILE A 24 -18.52 -6.91 2.35
CA ILE A 24 -17.55 -7.99 2.52
C ILE A 24 -16.20 -7.34 2.86
N ARG A 25 -15.56 -7.84 3.90
CA ARG A 25 -14.18 -7.45 4.24
C ARG A 25 -13.24 -8.49 3.66
N TYR A 26 -12.25 -8.01 2.94
CA TYR A 26 -11.17 -8.83 2.40
C TYR A 26 -9.86 -8.49 3.09
N GLU A 27 -9.09 -9.52 3.40
CA GLU A 27 -7.71 -9.36 3.81
C GLU A 27 -6.81 -9.39 2.56
N VAL A 28 -6.09 -8.30 2.32
CA VAL A 28 -5.23 -8.18 1.13
C VAL A 28 -3.83 -8.69 1.45
N ILE A 29 -3.44 -9.82 0.87
CA ILE A 29 -2.14 -10.45 1.06
C ILE A 29 -1.09 -9.81 0.16
N ASP A 30 -1.40 -9.54 -1.11
CA ASP A 30 -0.55 -8.81 -2.05
C ASP A 30 -1.33 -7.71 -2.77
N GLY A 31 -0.64 -6.68 -3.20
CA GLY A 31 -1.22 -5.55 -3.93
C GLY A 31 -1.66 -4.38 -3.05
N GLN A 32 -1.37 -4.38 -1.76
CA GLN A 32 -1.74 -3.31 -0.82
C GLN A 32 -1.29 -1.93 -1.31
N GLN A 33 -0.06 -1.79 -1.79
CA GLN A 33 0.46 -0.52 -2.30
C GLN A 33 -0.26 -0.06 -3.57
N ARG A 34 -0.58 -0.99 -4.47
CA ARG A 34 -1.34 -0.70 -5.70
C ARG A 34 -2.74 -0.20 -5.38
N LEU A 35 -3.45 -0.90 -4.48
CA LEU A 35 -4.78 -0.48 -4.02
C LEU A 35 -4.74 0.90 -3.35
N THR A 36 -3.75 1.15 -2.50
CA THR A 36 -3.60 2.46 -1.85
C THR A 36 -3.35 3.56 -2.88
N THR A 37 -2.48 3.33 -3.86
CA THR A 37 -2.20 4.31 -4.91
C THR A 37 -3.46 4.62 -5.73
N ILE A 38 -4.22 3.59 -6.11
CA ILE A 38 -5.47 3.74 -6.84
C ILE A 38 -6.50 4.51 -5.99
N TYR A 39 -6.61 4.17 -4.70
CA TYR A 39 -7.47 4.90 -3.76
C TYR A 39 -7.13 6.40 -3.72
N LEU A 40 -5.84 6.75 -3.63
CA LEU A 40 -5.41 8.15 -3.62
C LEU A 40 -5.73 8.87 -4.94
N ILE A 41 -5.57 8.19 -6.07
CA ILE A 41 -5.96 8.73 -7.39
C ILE A 41 -7.47 8.95 -7.45
N LEU A 42 -8.26 7.98 -7.03
CA LEU A 42 -9.72 8.07 -7.00
C LEU A 42 -10.18 9.19 -6.06
N ALA A 43 -9.57 9.30 -4.87
CA ALA A 43 -9.86 10.37 -3.93
C ALA A 43 -9.58 11.76 -4.52
N TYR A 44 -8.47 11.92 -5.26
CA TYR A 44 -8.17 13.14 -5.98
C TYR A 44 -9.22 13.46 -7.06
N LEU A 45 -9.68 12.44 -7.79
CA LEU A 45 -10.70 12.58 -8.85
C LEU A 45 -12.14 12.68 -8.31
N GLY A 46 -12.31 12.77 -6.99
CA GLY A 46 -13.62 12.89 -6.35
C GLY A 46 -14.47 11.62 -6.34
N VAL A 47 -13.83 10.46 -6.51
CA VAL A 47 -14.48 9.14 -6.49
C VAL A 47 -14.11 8.43 -5.19
N THR A 48 -14.95 8.55 -4.16
CA THR A 48 -14.64 8.06 -2.81
C THR A 48 -15.52 6.89 -2.34
N ASP A 49 -16.43 6.46 -3.20
CA ASP A 49 -17.48 5.47 -2.93
C ASP A 49 -17.12 4.04 -3.35
N LYS A 50 -15.96 3.84 -3.99
CA LYS A 50 -15.61 2.55 -4.58
C LYS A 50 -15.18 1.52 -3.55
N TYR A 51 -14.29 1.85 -2.65
CA TYR A 51 -13.85 0.99 -1.56
C TYR A 51 -13.18 1.79 -0.44
N THR A 52 -12.95 1.15 0.69
CA THR A 52 -12.20 1.73 1.81
C THR A 52 -11.00 0.84 2.13
N ILE A 53 -9.92 1.45 2.60
CA ILE A 53 -8.71 0.75 3.03
C ILE A 53 -8.49 0.99 4.52
N GLU A 54 -8.16 -0.08 5.22
CA GLU A 54 -7.77 -0.05 6.61
C GLU A 54 -6.53 -0.92 6.80
N TYR A 55 -5.52 -0.39 7.46
CA TYR A 55 -4.34 -1.14 7.86
C TYR A 55 -4.47 -1.52 9.33
N GLU A 56 -4.56 -2.81 9.61
CA GLU A 56 -4.76 -3.31 10.97
C GLU A 56 -3.65 -2.85 11.93
N THR A 57 -2.41 -2.87 11.45
CA THR A 57 -1.23 -2.47 12.22
C THR A 57 -1.03 -0.94 12.32
N ARG A 58 -1.82 -0.14 11.58
CA ARG A 58 -1.67 1.31 11.44
C ARG A 58 -2.94 2.02 11.85
N LYS A 59 -3.10 2.18 13.16
CA LYS A 59 -4.29 2.83 13.74
C LYS A 59 -4.53 4.21 13.13
N GLY A 60 -5.79 4.50 12.79
CA GLY A 60 -6.19 5.78 12.19
C GLY A 60 -5.99 5.91 10.69
N SER A 61 -5.37 4.93 10.01
CA SER A 61 -5.12 4.96 8.57
C SER A 61 -6.40 5.13 7.74
N LYS A 62 -7.48 4.45 8.11
CA LYS A 62 -8.78 4.55 7.45
C LYS A 62 -9.33 6.00 7.47
N GLY A 63 -9.32 6.63 8.64
CA GLY A 63 -9.76 8.01 8.79
C GLY A 63 -8.86 8.99 8.05
N PHE A 64 -7.54 8.79 8.14
CA PHE A 64 -6.57 9.61 7.42
C PHE A 64 -6.77 9.55 5.91
N LEU A 65 -6.90 8.35 5.34
CA LEU A 65 -7.14 8.13 3.90
C LEU A 65 -8.48 8.71 3.46
N LYS A 66 -9.54 8.53 4.25
CA LYS A 66 -10.87 9.06 3.93
C LYS A 66 -10.84 10.59 3.75
N ASP A 67 -10.08 11.29 4.58
CA ASP A 67 -10.01 12.75 4.58
C ASP A 67 -8.71 13.29 3.96
N ILE A 68 -7.99 12.49 3.17
CA ILE A 68 -6.65 12.79 2.64
C ILE A 68 -6.58 14.13 1.90
N SER A 69 -7.63 14.49 1.18
CA SER A 69 -7.72 15.76 0.43
C SER A 69 -7.74 17.00 1.32
N LYS A 70 -8.12 16.83 2.59
CA LYS A 70 -8.23 17.92 3.58
C LYS A 70 -7.03 17.97 4.54
N LYS A 71 -6.19 16.93 4.51
CA LYS A 71 -5.05 16.81 5.42
C LYS A 71 -3.95 17.79 5.08
N ASN A 72 -3.43 18.44 6.10
CA ASN A 72 -2.28 19.33 5.99
C ASN A 72 -0.96 18.61 6.29
N GLU A 73 0.15 19.29 6.03
CA GLU A 73 1.49 18.74 6.21
C GLU A 73 1.80 18.42 7.69
N ALA A 74 1.33 19.24 8.62
CA ALA A 74 1.56 19.01 10.05
C ALA A 74 0.84 17.74 10.54
N GLU A 75 -0.39 17.50 10.11
CA GLU A 75 -1.10 16.26 10.42
C GLU A 75 -0.43 15.03 9.80
N ALA A 76 0.12 15.17 8.59
CA ALA A 76 0.85 14.11 7.92
C ALA A 76 2.17 13.78 8.64
N GLN A 77 2.87 14.76 9.18
CA GLN A 77 4.14 14.56 9.91
C GLN A 77 3.97 13.82 11.24
N SER A 78 2.76 13.68 11.76
CA SER A 78 2.50 12.97 13.01
C SER A 78 2.84 11.47 12.94
N ASN A 79 2.88 10.89 11.74
CA ASN A 79 3.15 9.48 11.52
C ASN A 79 3.84 9.28 10.16
N ILE A 80 4.86 8.43 10.12
CA ILE A 80 5.65 8.16 8.90
C ILE A 80 4.79 7.63 7.75
N ASP A 81 3.81 6.77 8.03
CA ASP A 81 2.91 6.24 7.00
C ASP A 81 2.01 7.36 6.44
N PHE A 82 1.50 8.24 7.32
CA PHE A 82 0.69 9.37 6.90
C PHE A 82 1.48 10.37 6.07
N PHE A 83 2.75 10.58 6.43
CA PHE A 83 3.66 11.39 5.64
C PHE A 83 3.79 10.88 4.20
N TYR A 84 4.06 9.59 4.03
CA TYR A 84 4.19 9.02 2.68
C TYR A 84 2.87 8.98 1.91
N MET A 85 1.74 8.69 2.56
CA MET A 85 0.42 8.76 1.93
C MET A 85 0.10 10.19 1.45
N HIS A 86 0.36 11.19 2.28
CA HIS A 86 0.15 12.59 1.92
C HIS A 86 1.10 13.05 0.81
N LYS A 87 2.37 12.67 0.89
CA LYS A 87 3.36 12.97 -0.17
C LYS A 87 2.95 12.34 -1.51
N ALA A 88 2.47 11.10 -1.50
CA ALA A 88 1.94 10.44 -2.70
C ALA A 88 0.72 11.19 -3.25
N TYR A 89 -0.22 11.59 -2.39
CA TYR A 89 -1.38 12.39 -2.79
C TYR A 89 -0.96 13.73 -3.41
N LYS A 90 0.00 14.44 -2.82
CA LYS A 90 0.54 15.68 -3.39
C LYS A 90 1.26 15.48 -4.72
N THR A 91 1.86 14.33 -4.93
CA THR A 91 2.46 13.97 -6.23
C THR A 91 1.39 13.76 -7.30
N ILE A 92 0.28 13.10 -6.93
CA ILE A 92 -0.88 12.92 -7.80
C ILE A 92 -1.50 14.27 -8.17
N GLU A 93 -1.70 15.15 -7.18
CA GLU A 93 -2.20 16.51 -7.37
C GLU A 93 -1.34 17.26 -8.40
N LYS A 94 -0.02 17.31 -8.19
CA LYS A 94 0.93 17.95 -9.13
C LYS A 94 0.91 17.34 -10.53
N PHE A 95 0.65 16.04 -10.65
CA PHE A 95 0.55 15.38 -11.94
C PHE A 95 -0.68 15.84 -12.71
N PHE A 96 -1.81 15.94 -12.03
CA PHE A 96 -3.07 16.34 -12.65
C PHE A 96 -3.20 17.85 -12.88
N ASP A 97 -2.56 18.70 -12.07
CA ASP A 97 -2.52 20.16 -12.29
C ASP A 97 -1.95 20.54 -13.66
N LYS A 98 -1.06 19.70 -14.19
CA LYS A 98 -0.45 19.86 -15.50
C LYS A 98 -1.25 19.25 -16.66
N LYS A 99 -2.35 18.53 -16.37
CA LYS A 99 -3.12 17.77 -17.36
C LYS A 99 -4.53 18.30 -17.52
N LYS A 100 -4.87 18.72 -18.76
CA LYS A 100 -6.19 19.27 -19.10
C LYS A 100 -7.33 18.24 -19.20
N ASN A 101 -7.02 16.91 -19.13
CA ASN A 101 -8.00 15.85 -19.42
C ASN A 101 -8.23 14.91 -18.23
N GLN A 102 -8.53 15.45 -17.07
CA GLN A 102 -8.83 14.66 -15.87
C GLN A 102 -10.01 13.72 -16.07
N GLU A 103 -11.10 14.18 -16.70
CA GLU A 103 -12.29 13.37 -16.98
C GLU A 103 -11.99 12.19 -17.92
N HIS A 104 -11.19 12.41 -18.94
CA HIS A 104 -10.78 11.33 -19.82
C HIS A 104 -9.93 10.26 -19.09
N PHE A 105 -9.03 10.70 -18.22
CA PHE A 105 -8.25 9.79 -17.38
C PHE A 105 -9.15 9.01 -16.42
N LYS A 106 -10.09 9.70 -15.75
CA LYS A 106 -11.06 9.09 -14.86
C LYS A 106 -11.89 8.02 -15.57
N ASN A 107 -12.42 8.34 -16.74
CA ASN A 107 -13.19 7.39 -17.54
C ASN A 107 -12.33 6.16 -17.95
N LYS A 108 -11.09 6.36 -18.36
CA LYS A 108 -10.18 5.23 -18.66
C LYS A 108 -9.88 4.41 -17.42
N LEU A 109 -9.63 5.04 -16.28
CA LEU A 109 -9.34 4.33 -15.02
C LEU A 109 -10.52 3.47 -14.58
N LEU A 110 -11.74 3.99 -14.70
CA LEU A 110 -12.95 3.31 -14.22
C LEU A 110 -13.43 2.20 -15.17
N ASN A 111 -13.27 2.38 -16.47
CA ASN A 111 -13.91 1.52 -17.46
C ASN A 111 -12.93 0.62 -18.25
N ASN A 112 -11.64 0.97 -18.28
CA ASN A 112 -10.68 0.24 -19.11
C ASN A 112 -9.52 -0.39 -18.33
N VAL A 113 -9.26 0.09 -17.12
CA VAL A 113 -8.22 -0.51 -16.26
C VAL A 113 -8.77 -1.78 -15.63
N LYS A 114 -8.05 -2.85 -15.78
CA LYS A 114 -8.41 -4.18 -15.29
C LYS A 114 -7.43 -4.63 -14.23
N PHE A 115 -7.93 -5.38 -13.25
CA PHE A 115 -7.17 -5.91 -12.13
C PHE A 115 -7.20 -7.43 -12.16
N ILE A 116 -6.14 -7.99 -11.68
CA ILE A 116 -6.04 -9.40 -11.44
C ILE A 116 -6.55 -9.65 -10.02
N TRP A 117 -7.69 -10.29 -9.89
CA TRP A 117 -8.29 -10.67 -8.63
C TRP A 117 -8.18 -12.17 -8.42
N TYR A 118 -7.59 -12.58 -7.31
CA TYR A 118 -7.48 -13.97 -6.92
C TYR A 118 -7.89 -14.12 -5.46
N GLU A 119 -8.88 -14.94 -5.21
CA GLU A 119 -9.31 -15.31 -3.87
C GLU A 119 -8.68 -16.64 -3.48
N ILE A 120 -8.21 -16.71 -2.25
CA ILE A 120 -7.66 -17.93 -1.68
C ILE A 120 -8.79 -18.72 -1.08
N ASP A 121 -8.88 -20.01 -1.40
CA ASP A 121 -9.88 -20.91 -0.87
C ASP A 121 -9.76 -21.11 0.65
N GLU A 122 -10.90 -21.36 1.32
CA GLU A 122 -10.91 -21.69 2.74
C GLU A 122 -10.06 -22.96 2.99
N GLY A 123 -9.04 -22.82 3.82
CA GLY A 123 -8.12 -23.91 4.19
C GLY A 123 -6.74 -23.83 3.54
N GLU A 124 -6.53 -23.03 2.52
CA GLU A 124 -5.16 -22.74 2.03
C GLU A 124 -4.41 -21.80 2.97
N ASN A 125 -3.13 -22.07 3.17
CA ASN A 125 -2.29 -21.19 3.99
C ASN A 125 -1.89 -19.94 3.18
N PRO A 126 -2.29 -18.72 3.62
CA PRO A 126 -2.02 -17.48 2.91
C PRO A 126 -0.53 -17.23 2.64
N VAL A 127 0.35 -17.63 3.58
CA VAL A 127 1.81 -17.47 3.45
C VAL A 127 2.35 -18.36 2.33
N THR A 128 1.85 -19.59 2.24
CA THR A 128 2.24 -20.52 1.17
C THR A 128 1.81 -20.01 -0.20
N VAL A 129 0.58 -19.50 -0.29
CA VAL A 129 0.06 -18.93 -1.55
C VAL A 129 0.86 -17.67 -1.92
N PHE A 130 1.09 -16.77 -0.98
CA PHE A 130 1.92 -15.58 -1.19
C PHE A 130 3.32 -15.95 -1.69
N THR A 131 3.94 -16.97 -1.09
CA THR A 131 5.27 -17.43 -1.49
C THR A 131 5.25 -18.00 -2.92
N ARG A 132 4.24 -18.84 -3.26
CA ARG A 132 4.08 -19.37 -4.62
C ARG A 132 3.89 -18.27 -5.66
N LEU A 133 3.06 -17.28 -5.37
CA LEU A 133 2.77 -16.16 -6.27
C LEU A 133 3.97 -15.24 -6.47
N ASN A 134 4.87 -15.19 -5.50
CA ASN A 134 6.11 -14.42 -5.56
C ASN A 134 7.30 -15.24 -6.08
N MET A 135 7.17 -16.57 -6.20
CA MET A 135 8.17 -17.39 -6.89
C MET A 135 8.20 -17.00 -8.38
N GLY A 136 9.34 -16.48 -8.82
CA GLY A 136 9.53 -15.98 -10.19
C GLY A 136 9.38 -14.46 -10.35
N LYS A 137 8.95 -13.73 -9.33
CA LYS A 137 9.24 -12.29 -9.25
C LYS A 137 10.75 -12.12 -9.06
N ILE A 138 11.28 -10.99 -9.55
CA ILE A 138 12.71 -10.66 -9.41
C ILE A 138 13.11 -10.90 -7.96
N PRO A 139 14.02 -11.83 -7.66
CA PRO A 139 14.46 -12.05 -6.29
C PRO A 139 15.07 -10.75 -5.78
N LEU A 140 14.95 -10.52 -4.46
CA LEU A 140 15.68 -9.43 -3.81
C LEU A 140 17.14 -9.46 -4.28
N THR A 141 17.65 -8.31 -4.68
CA THR A 141 19.06 -8.19 -5.03
C THR A 141 19.92 -8.58 -3.83
N ASN A 142 21.15 -8.97 -4.07
CA ASN A 142 22.10 -9.27 -2.97
C ASN A 142 22.22 -8.08 -2.01
N ALA A 143 22.13 -6.85 -2.51
CA ALA A 143 22.10 -5.63 -1.73
C ALA A 143 20.89 -5.57 -0.78
N GLU A 144 19.70 -5.83 -1.28
CA GLU A 144 18.48 -5.87 -0.47
C GLU A 144 18.46 -6.99 0.56
N LEU A 145 19.03 -8.16 0.23
CA LEU A 145 19.19 -9.25 1.18
C LEU A 145 20.17 -8.87 2.31
N ILE A 146 21.28 -8.22 1.97
CA ILE A 146 22.26 -7.72 2.93
C ILE A 146 21.62 -6.64 3.81
N LYS A 147 20.88 -5.69 3.21
CA LYS A 147 20.10 -4.68 3.94
C LYS A 147 19.14 -5.32 4.95
N ALA A 148 18.39 -6.34 4.53
CA ALA A 148 17.46 -7.05 5.39
C ALA A 148 18.18 -7.76 6.55
N LEU A 149 19.34 -8.36 6.30
CA LEU A 149 20.17 -8.95 7.34
C LEU A 149 20.65 -7.90 8.34
N PHE A 150 21.18 -6.76 7.89
CA PHE A 150 21.62 -5.66 8.78
C PHE A 150 20.47 -5.09 9.61
N LEU A 151 19.27 -4.99 9.05
CA LEU A 151 18.09 -4.48 9.74
C LEU A 151 17.40 -5.51 10.65
N ASN A 152 17.86 -6.75 10.65
CA ASN A 152 17.27 -7.80 11.48
C ASN A 152 17.43 -7.44 12.98
N ARG A 153 16.31 -7.48 13.70
CA ARG A 153 16.24 -7.15 15.13
C ARG A 153 17.20 -7.93 16.00
N SER A 154 17.52 -9.17 15.64
CA SER A 154 18.46 -10.03 16.36
C SER A 154 19.88 -9.46 16.40
N ASN A 155 20.25 -8.62 15.44
CA ASN A 155 21.60 -8.03 15.37
C ASN A 155 21.81 -6.85 16.33
N PHE A 156 20.75 -6.38 17.00
CA PHE A 156 20.82 -5.18 17.85
C PHE A 156 20.79 -5.49 19.35
N GLY A 157 20.95 -6.72 19.77
CA GLY A 157 21.05 -7.15 21.17
C GLY A 157 19.77 -6.93 21.99
N ALA A 158 19.35 -7.92 22.77
CA ALA A 158 18.15 -7.90 23.60
C ALA A 158 18.39 -7.10 24.90
N GLY A 159 18.50 -5.78 24.82
CA GLY A 159 18.53 -4.89 25.99
C GLY A 159 17.11 -4.50 26.40
N LYS A 160 16.66 -4.93 27.57
CA LYS A 160 15.41 -4.45 28.16
C LYS A 160 15.46 -2.92 28.29
N GLY A 161 14.59 -2.20 27.57
CA GLY A 161 14.37 -0.74 27.73
C GLY A 161 14.80 0.15 26.56
N LYS A 162 15.23 -0.36 25.42
CA LYS A 162 15.75 0.44 24.30
C LYS A 162 15.03 0.26 22.97
N ASN A 163 13.72 0.06 22.95
CA ASN A 163 12.99 -0.07 21.67
C ASN A 163 13.08 1.16 20.77
N GLU A 164 13.21 2.34 21.34
CA GLU A 164 13.28 3.62 20.64
C GLU A 164 14.67 3.85 20.01
N SER A 165 15.73 3.60 20.76
CA SER A 165 17.11 3.71 20.24
C SER A 165 17.39 2.65 19.16
N LEU A 166 16.74 1.51 19.23
CA LEU A 166 16.84 0.43 18.27
C LEU A 166 16.17 0.81 16.92
N ARG A 167 14.98 1.42 17.00
CA ARG A 167 14.28 1.95 15.83
C ARG A 167 15.07 3.07 15.15
N LEU A 168 15.66 3.98 15.93
CA LEU A 168 16.48 5.05 15.38
C LEU A 168 17.68 4.50 14.63
N ARG A 169 18.41 3.54 15.18
CA ARG A 169 19.54 2.89 14.49
C ARG A 169 19.13 2.15 13.23
N GLN A 170 17.99 1.45 13.26
CA GLN A 170 17.47 0.80 12.05
C GLN A 170 17.10 1.82 10.97
N GLN A 171 16.54 2.96 11.36
CA GLN A 171 16.20 4.05 10.44
C GLN A 171 17.46 4.71 9.87
N GLU A 172 18.49 4.93 10.69
CA GLU A 172 19.78 5.46 10.25
C GLU A 172 20.43 4.54 9.22
N ILE A 173 20.50 3.24 9.50
CA ILE A 173 21.07 2.26 8.56
C ILE A 173 20.27 2.23 7.26
N ALA A 174 18.93 2.21 7.34
CA ALA A 174 18.08 2.22 6.16
C ALA A 174 18.28 3.48 5.31
N SER A 175 18.35 4.65 5.96
CA SER A 175 18.57 5.94 5.29
C SER A 175 19.93 6.02 4.61
N VAL A 176 20.99 5.58 5.29
CA VAL A 176 22.35 5.55 4.71
C VAL A 176 22.38 4.59 3.52
N TRP A 177 21.76 3.42 3.65
CA TRP A 177 21.69 2.44 2.55
C TRP A 177 21.00 3.02 1.31
N ASP A 178 19.83 3.66 1.50
CA ASP A 178 19.06 4.27 0.42
C ASP A 178 19.78 5.48 -0.24
N THR A 179 20.88 5.94 0.35
CA THR A 179 21.73 7.00 -0.21
C THR A 179 22.89 6.44 -1.04
N ILE A 180 23.25 5.17 -0.79
CA ILE A 180 24.38 4.50 -1.48
C ILE A 180 23.90 3.78 -2.75
N GLU A 181 22.64 3.38 -2.81
CA GLU A 181 22.00 2.67 -3.93
C GLU A 181 21.49 3.66 -4.98
#